data_ff8c87c2da21c59e0756ca9cf526f956
#
_entry.id   ff8c87c2da21c59e0756ca9cf526f956
#
_cell.length_a   1.000
_cell.length_b   1.000
_cell.length_c   1.000
_cell.angle_alpha   90.00
_cell.angle_beta   90.00
_cell.angle_gamma   90.00
#
_symmetry.space_group_name_H-M   'P 1'
#
loop_
_entity.id
_entity.type
_entity.pdbx_description
1 polymer ?
#
loop_
_entity_poly.entity_id
_entity_poly.type
_entity_poly.pdbx_seq_one_letter_code
_entity_poly.pdbx_strand_id
1 'polypeptide(L)'
;GTGYIGLSTMVYFAKKKIKCVGYDINKDKIKKINSGTLPLEDLRKWFGFDIKGLFNQNYLKATSNYKNLISEDFLVHFIAIPTEKDGKPYYKPLINVLSNISNIKKDRKITPLVIVESTLAPKVSDKKIIPFLKRKKLIIGKNILLSIAPRRDWFIEGGKNLENLDRVYGST
;
A
#
# COMPACT_ATOMS: atom_id res chain seq x y z
N GLY A 1 -2.82 -2.67 -3.38
CA GLY A 1 -2.28 -3.78 -4.19
C GLY A 1 -1.38 -4.69 -3.38
N THR A 2 -1.50 -5.99 -3.59
CA THR A 2 -0.70 -7.04 -2.94
C THR A 2 0.30 -7.67 -3.91
N GLY A 3 0.94 -6.85 -4.74
CA GLY A 3 2.08 -7.20 -5.57
C GLY A 3 3.38 -7.27 -4.76
N TYR A 4 4.53 -7.26 -5.43
CA TYR A 4 5.85 -7.31 -4.78
C TYR A 4 5.99 -6.27 -3.67
N ILE A 5 5.67 -5.02 -3.96
CA ILE A 5 5.83 -3.92 -3.02
C ILE A 5 4.82 -4.01 -1.87
N GLY A 6 3.52 -4.07 -2.18
CA GLY A 6 2.49 -4.04 -1.13
C GLY A 6 2.54 -5.25 -0.21
N LEU A 7 2.75 -6.46 -0.76
CA LEU A 7 2.84 -7.66 0.08
C LEU A 7 4.11 -7.64 0.94
N SER A 8 5.25 -7.20 0.41
CA SER A 8 6.46 -7.09 1.21
C SER A 8 6.31 -6.07 2.35
N THR A 9 5.71 -4.91 2.08
CA THR A 9 5.38 -3.93 3.13
C THR A 9 4.51 -4.56 4.22
N MET A 10 3.45 -5.27 3.84
CA MET A 10 2.57 -5.97 4.80
C MET A 10 3.32 -6.99 5.66
N VAL A 11 4.16 -7.83 5.04
CA VAL A 11 4.92 -8.88 5.73
C VAL A 11 5.85 -8.28 6.78
N TYR A 12 6.57 -7.21 6.46
CA TYR A 12 7.47 -6.56 7.42
C TYR A 12 6.73 -5.88 8.58
N PHE A 13 5.58 -5.26 8.33
CA PHE A 13 4.74 -4.75 9.42
C PHE A 13 4.18 -5.88 10.28
N ALA A 14 3.70 -6.96 9.66
CA ALA A 14 3.21 -8.12 10.40
C ALA A 14 4.31 -8.78 11.27
N LYS A 15 5.57 -8.83 10.80
CA LYS A 15 6.73 -9.25 11.58
C LYS A 15 6.90 -8.41 12.86
N LYS A 16 6.57 -7.13 12.80
CA LYS A 16 6.57 -6.22 13.97
C LYS A 16 5.26 -6.28 14.77
N LYS A 17 4.42 -7.30 14.55
CA LYS A 17 3.10 -7.49 15.22
C LYS A 17 2.10 -6.36 14.95
N ILE A 18 2.25 -5.66 13.84
CA ILE A 18 1.30 -4.65 13.37
C ILE A 18 0.29 -5.31 12.44
N LYS A 19 -1.00 -5.17 12.75
CA LYS A 19 -2.07 -5.73 11.90
C LYS A 19 -2.11 -5.04 10.55
N CYS A 20 -2.08 -5.85 9.50
CA CYS A 20 -2.14 -5.41 8.12
C CYS A 20 -3.27 -6.10 7.37
N VAL A 21 -4.02 -5.34 6.59
CA VAL A 21 -5.00 -5.87 5.66
C VAL A 21 -4.67 -5.41 4.25
N GLY A 22 -4.34 -6.35 3.37
CA GLY A 22 -4.09 -6.08 1.96
C GLY A 22 -5.37 -6.08 1.17
N TYR A 23 -5.48 -5.13 0.24
CA TYR A 23 -6.54 -5.12 -0.76
C TYR A 23 -5.97 -5.33 -2.15
N ASP A 24 -6.54 -6.28 -2.89
CA ASP A 24 -6.22 -6.50 -4.30
C ASP A 24 -7.48 -6.89 -5.06
N ILE A 25 -7.56 -6.52 -6.34
CA ILE A 25 -8.66 -6.92 -7.22
C ILE A 25 -8.55 -8.38 -7.66
N ASN A 26 -7.35 -8.98 -7.57
CA ASN A 26 -7.08 -10.36 -7.96
C ASN A 26 -7.45 -11.31 -6.80
N LYS A 27 -8.58 -12.00 -6.96
CA LYS A 27 -9.11 -12.94 -5.96
C LYS A 27 -8.19 -14.13 -5.69
N ASP A 28 -7.45 -14.59 -6.69
CA ASP A 28 -6.54 -15.74 -6.53
C ASP A 28 -5.34 -15.38 -5.66
N LYS A 29 -4.79 -14.15 -5.82
CA LYS A 29 -3.78 -13.63 -4.91
C LYS A 29 -4.30 -13.58 -3.47
N ILE A 30 -5.51 -13.06 -3.29
CA ILE A 30 -6.13 -12.96 -1.96
C ILE A 30 -6.31 -14.33 -1.33
N LYS A 31 -6.79 -15.31 -2.10
CA LYS A 31 -6.95 -16.69 -1.64
C LYS A 31 -5.60 -17.29 -1.19
N LYS A 32 -4.55 -17.15 -2.00
CA LYS A 32 -3.20 -17.61 -1.66
C LYS A 32 -2.68 -16.95 -0.38
N ILE A 33 -2.78 -15.63 -0.27
CA ILE A 33 -2.34 -14.90 0.93
C ILE A 33 -3.07 -15.42 2.17
N ASN A 34 -4.39 -15.54 2.13
CA ASN A 34 -5.18 -15.98 3.28
C ASN A 34 -4.99 -17.47 3.63
N SER A 35 -4.50 -18.30 2.69
CA SER A 35 -4.09 -19.67 2.97
C SER A 35 -2.64 -19.83 3.44
N GLY A 36 -1.94 -18.73 3.68
CA GLY A 36 -0.54 -18.74 4.11
C GLY A 36 0.46 -19.04 2.98
N THR A 37 0.02 -18.89 1.73
CA THR A 37 0.85 -19.15 0.55
C THR A 37 1.23 -17.83 -0.13
N LEU A 38 2.49 -17.68 -0.51
CA LEU A 38 2.93 -16.52 -1.29
C LEU A 38 2.33 -16.59 -2.71
N PRO A 39 1.64 -15.54 -3.16
CA PRO A 39 1.14 -15.48 -4.54
C PRO A 39 2.26 -15.27 -5.57
N LEU A 40 3.44 -14.84 -5.13
CA LEU A 40 4.64 -14.55 -5.91
C LEU A 40 5.81 -15.28 -5.25
N GLU A 41 6.26 -16.39 -5.83
CA GLU A 41 7.28 -17.27 -5.23
C GLU A 41 8.62 -16.58 -5.03
N ASP A 42 9.01 -15.70 -5.96
CA ASP A 42 10.25 -14.94 -5.88
C ASP A 42 10.33 -14.01 -4.66
N LEU A 43 9.18 -13.61 -4.10
CA LEU A 43 9.16 -12.81 -2.88
C LEU A 43 9.78 -13.53 -1.68
N ARG A 44 9.83 -14.86 -1.67
CA ARG A 44 10.47 -15.62 -0.59
C ARG A 44 11.93 -15.22 -0.41
N LYS A 45 12.62 -14.91 -1.49
CA LYS A 45 14.03 -14.48 -1.47
C LYS A 45 14.23 -13.11 -0.81
N TRP A 46 13.18 -12.31 -0.75
CA TRP A 46 13.22 -10.98 -0.13
C TRP A 46 13.08 -11.01 1.39
N PHE A 47 12.63 -12.14 1.93
CA PHE A 47 12.41 -12.32 3.35
C PHE A 47 13.50 -13.22 3.91
N GLY A 48 14.36 -12.70 4.79
CA GLY A 48 15.35 -13.48 5.51
C GLY A 48 14.77 -14.29 6.70
N PHE A 49 13.44 -14.57 6.70
CA PHE A 49 12.74 -15.25 7.79
C PHE A 49 11.49 -16.01 7.28
N ASP A 50 11.03 -16.98 8.08
CA ASP A 50 9.80 -17.71 7.76
C ASP A 50 8.55 -16.83 7.98
N ILE A 51 7.73 -16.73 6.95
CA ILE A 51 6.51 -15.92 6.95
C ILE A 51 5.25 -16.71 7.34
N LYS A 52 5.30 -18.05 7.37
CA LYS A 52 4.11 -18.89 7.65
C LYS A 52 3.47 -18.53 8.99
N GLY A 53 4.27 -18.31 10.01
CA GLY A 53 3.78 -17.95 11.34
C GLY A 53 2.98 -16.64 11.37
N LEU A 54 3.25 -15.71 10.47
CA LEU A 54 2.56 -14.41 10.42
C LEU A 54 1.09 -14.52 10.00
N PHE A 55 0.77 -15.47 9.12
CA PHE A 55 -0.60 -15.73 8.69
C PHE A 55 -1.44 -16.32 9.82
N ASN A 56 -0.88 -17.26 10.57
CA ASN A 56 -1.56 -17.94 11.67
C ASN A 56 -1.87 -17.00 12.85
N GLN A 57 -1.06 -15.96 13.04
CA GLN A 57 -1.21 -15.00 14.15
C GLN A 57 -2.19 -13.85 13.85
N ASN A 58 -2.92 -13.89 12.75
CA ASN A 58 -3.88 -12.85 12.34
C ASN A 58 -3.29 -11.43 12.14
N TYR A 59 -1.98 -11.30 12.02
CA TYR A 59 -1.35 -10.00 11.71
C TYR A 59 -1.41 -9.66 10.23
N LEU A 60 -1.63 -10.66 9.37
CA LEU A 60 -1.64 -10.51 7.93
C LEU A 60 -2.91 -11.12 7.35
N LYS A 61 -3.76 -10.30 6.78
CA LYS A 61 -4.98 -10.68 6.07
C LYS A 61 -5.06 -9.98 4.73
N ALA A 62 -5.86 -10.53 3.81
CA ALA A 62 -6.10 -9.88 2.53
C ALA A 62 -7.58 -10.00 2.12
N THR A 63 -8.07 -9.03 1.36
CA THR A 63 -9.45 -8.98 0.87
C THR A 63 -9.52 -8.41 -0.54
N SER A 64 -10.48 -8.91 -1.32
CA SER A 64 -10.89 -8.29 -2.58
C SER A 64 -12.14 -7.41 -2.43
N ASN A 65 -12.70 -7.34 -1.22
CA ASN A 65 -13.83 -6.47 -0.93
C ASN A 65 -13.35 -5.20 -0.24
N TYR A 66 -13.36 -4.12 -0.98
CA TYR A 66 -12.95 -2.82 -0.47
C TYR A 66 -13.79 -2.34 0.74
N LYS A 67 -15.06 -2.70 0.84
CA LYS A 67 -15.90 -2.33 1.98
C LYS A 67 -15.33 -2.81 3.32
N ASN A 68 -14.62 -3.94 3.32
CA ASN A 68 -13.96 -4.46 4.52
C ASN A 68 -12.84 -3.55 5.03
N LEU A 69 -12.26 -2.68 4.17
CA LEU A 69 -11.24 -1.72 4.59
C LEU A 69 -11.85 -0.45 5.18
N ILE A 70 -13.05 -0.06 4.75
CA ILE A 70 -13.71 1.16 5.25
C ILE A 70 -14.26 0.96 6.66
N SER A 71 -14.72 -0.26 6.98
CA SER A 71 -15.28 -0.59 8.29
C SER A 71 -14.23 -0.63 9.40
N GLU A 72 -12.96 -0.78 9.03
CA GLU A 72 -11.84 -0.83 9.96
C GLU A 72 -11.17 0.55 10.10
N ASP A 73 -10.71 0.87 11.30
CA ASP A 73 -10.13 2.17 11.61
C ASP A 73 -8.62 2.22 11.32
N PHE A 74 -8.24 1.90 10.06
CA PHE A 74 -6.84 1.97 9.65
C PHE A 74 -6.34 3.42 9.64
N LEU A 75 -5.19 3.63 10.28
CA LEU A 75 -4.54 4.93 10.36
C LEU A 75 -3.62 5.20 9.17
N VAL A 76 -3.08 4.15 8.56
CA VAL A 76 -2.11 4.28 7.46
C VAL A 76 -2.57 3.45 6.26
N HIS A 77 -2.58 4.06 5.10
CA HIS A 77 -2.96 3.45 3.82
C HIS A 77 -1.79 3.49 2.86
N PHE A 78 -1.16 2.35 2.61
CA PHE A 78 -0.12 2.21 1.58
C PHE A 78 -0.75 1.90 0.23
N ILE A 79 -0.38 2.66 -0.80
CA ILE A 79 -0.82 2.45 -2.18
C ILE A 79 0.37 1.96 -3.01
N ALA A 80 0.34 0.68 -3.37
CA ALA A 80 1.37 0.00 -4.15
C ALA A 80 0.72 -0.72 -5.34
N ILE A 81 0.43 0.03 -6.40
CA ILE A 81 -0.28 -0.43 -7.60
C ILE A 81 0.45 0.02 -8.86
N PRO A 82 0.25 -0.65 -10.00
CA PRO A 82 0.80 -0.20 -11.28
C PRO A 82 0.30 1.20 -11.65
N THR A 83 1.21 2.05 -12.09
CA THR A 83 0.96 3.43 -12.56
C THR A 83 1.38 3.63 -14.01
N GLU A 84 1.69 2.53 -14.67
CA GLU A 84 2.06 2.44 -16.07
C GLU A 84 1.25 1.35 -16.76
N LYS A 85 0.95 1.56 -18.03
CA LYS A 85 0.38 0.57 -18.94
C LYS A 85 0.93 0.81 -20.34
N ASP A 86 1.46 -0.23 -20.97
CA ASP A 86 2.00 -0.20 -22.35
C ASP A 86 3.07 0.90 -22.56
N GLY A 87 4.01 1.03 -21.59
CA GLY A 87 5.08 2.04 -21.61
C GLY A 87 4.61 3.49 -21.35
N LYS A 88 3.35 3.70 -21.00
CA LYS A 88 2.77 5.04 -20.78
C LYS A 88 2.21 5.21 -19.38
N PRO A 89 2.28 6.43 -18.82
CA PRO A 89 1.68 6.71 -17.51
C PRO A 89 0.17 6.41 -17.50
N TYR A 90 -0.26 5.60 -16.54
CA TYR A 90 -1.66 5.19 -16.40
C TYR A 90 -2.13 5.28 -14.95
N TYR A 91 -2.82 6.37 -14.62
CA TYR A 91 -3.19 6.71 -13.24
C TYR A 91 -4.65 6.39 -12.88
N LYS A 92 -5.45 5.80 -13.78
CA LYS A 92 -6.84 5.45 -13.50
C LYS A 92 -6.99 4.55 -12.27
N PRO A 93 -6.17 3.48 -12.08
CA PRO A 93 -6.24 2.66 -10.87
C PRO A 93 -5.91 3.45 -9.60
N LEU A 94 -4.93 4.36 -9.65
CA LEU A 94 -4.56 5.21 -8.51
C LEU A 94 -5.73 6.11 -8.09
N ILE A 95 -6.36 6.77 -9.04
CA ILE A 95 -7.52 7.64 -8.78
C ILE A 95 -8.69 6.84 -8.22
N ASN A 96 -8.92 5.61 -8.70
CA ASN A 96 -9.95 4.72 -8.16
C ASN A 96 -9.67 4.36 -6.69
N VAL A 97 -8.43 4.01 -6.35
CA VAL A 97 -8.03 3.73 -4.95
C VAL A 97 -8.22 4.96 -4.07
N LEU A 98 -7.79 6.14 -4.52
CA LEU A 98 -8.00 7.40 -3.80
C LEU A 98 -9.49 7.73 -3.64
N SER A 99 -10.32 7.44 -4.65
CA SER A 99 -11.77 7.57 -4.54
C SER A 99 -12.34 6.68 -3.45
N ASN A 100 -11.85 5.47 -3.36
CA ASN A 100 -12.22 4.55 -2.31
C ASN A 100 -11.81 5.06 -0.92
N ILE A 101 -10.57 5.50 -0.76
CA ILE A 101 -10.07 6.10 0.48
C ILE A 101 -10.90 7.34 0.88
N SER A 102 -11.40 8.11 -0.10
CA SER A 102 -12.21 9.29 0.19
C SER A 102 -13.56 9.00 0.86
N ASN A 103 -13.99 7.74 0.87
CA ASN A 103 -15.22 7.30 1.54
C ASN A 103 -14.99 6.94 3.03
N ILE A 104 -13.76 6.99 3.51
CA ILE A 104 -13.45 6.80 4.93
C ILE A 104 -14.07 7.95 5.73
N LYS A 105 -14.58 7.65 6.92
CA LYS A 105 -15.18 8.65 7.84
C LYS A 105 -14.22 9.82 8.05
N LYS A 106 -14.73 11.04 7.92
CA LYS A 106 -13.93 12.28 8.03
C LYS A 106 -13.74 12.75 9.47
N ASP A 107 -14.66 12.36 10.37
CA ASP A 107 -14.64 12.76 11.78
C ASP A 107 -13.87 11.75 12.63
N ARG A 108 -12.59 11.59 12.32
CA ARG A 108 -11.70 10.71 13.07
C ARG A 108 -10.91 11.49 14.10
N LYS A 109 -10.66 10.86 15.26
CA LYS A 109 -9.76 11.42 16.28
C LYS A 109 -8.32 11.57 15.75
N ILE A 110 -7.90 10.68 14.85
CA ILE A 110 -6.57 10.69 14.24
C ILE A 110 -6.71 10.83 12.72
N THR A 111 -6.00 11.78 12.15
CA THR A 111 -5.97 12.02 10.71
C THR A 111 -5.27 10.87 9.99
N PRO A 112 -5.91 10.19 9.03
CA PRO A 112 -5.30 9.07 8.31
C PRO A 112 -4.17 9.55 7.40
N LEU A 113 -3.10 8.75 7.33
CA LEU A 113 -1.97 8.96 6.43
C LEU A 113 -2.11 8.06 5.19
N VAL A 114 -2.03 8.66 4.02
CA VAL A 114 -1.92 7.95 2.73
C VAL A 114 -0.50 8.04 2.22
N ILE A 115 0.13 6.90 2.00
CA ILE A 115 1.49 6.78 1.45
C ILE A 115 1.40 6.15 0.07
N VAL A 116 1.81 6.86 -0.97
CA VAL A 116 1.89 6.34 -2.33
C VAL A 116 3.29 5.79 -2.57
N GLU A 117 3.42 4.46 -2.55
CA GLU A 117 4.66 3.75 -2.85
C GLU A 117 4.87 3.50 -4.35
N SER A 118 3.82 3.66 -5.15
CA SER A 118 3.90 3.55 -6.61
C SER A 118 4.76 4.66 -7.20
N THR A 119 5.52 4.32 -8.25
CA THR A 119 6.30 5.32 -9.00
C THR A 119 5.38 6.30 -9.70
N LEU A 120 5.63 7.58 -9.55
CA LEU A 120 4.90 8.66 -10.20
C LEU A 120 5.85 9.48 -11.06
N ALA A 121 5.36 9.94 -12.21
CA ALA A 121 6.07 10.96 -12.97
C ALA A 121 6.09 12.30 -12.20
N PRO A 122 7.06 13.17 -12.44
CA PRO A 122 7.15 14.49 -11.82
C PRO A 122 5.83 15.27 -11.92
N LYS A 123 5.48 15.97 -10.85
CA LYS A 123 4.27 16.82 -10.75
C LYS A 123 2.92 16.08 -10.80
N VAL A 124 2.89 14.74 -10.76
CA VAL A 124 1.60 13.99 -10.72
C VAL A 124 0.87 14.23 -9.41
N SER A 125 1.57 14.31 -8.29
CA SER A 125 0.99 14.70 -7.00
C SER A 125 0.21 16.02 -7.13
N ASP A 126 0.87 17.06 -7.62
CA ASP A 126 0.31 18.41 -7.71
C ASP A 126 -0.79 18.54 -8.75
N LYS A 127 -0.61 17.88 -9.91
CA LYS A 127 -1.53 18.03 -11.03
C LYS A 127 -2.72 17.06 -11.01
N LYS A 128 -2.62 15.94 -10.31
CA LYS A 128 -3.66 14.90 -10.32
C LYS A 128 -4.16 14.52 -8.92
N ILE A 129 -3.25 14.17 -7.99
CA ILE A 129 -3.64 13.62 -6.68
C ILE A 129 -4.25 14.73 -5.80
N ILE A 130 -3.53 15.80 -5.56
CA ILE A 130 -3.97 16.90 -4.70
C ILE A 130 -5.29 17.54 -5.19
N PRO A 131 -5.44 17.87 -6.49
CA PRO A 131 -6.71 18.40 -6.99
C PRO A 131 -7.87 17.40 -6.88
N PHE A 132 -7.58 16.09 -7.05
CA PHE A 132 -8.60 15.05 -6.85
C PHE A 132 -9.09 14.99 -5.40
N LEU A 133 -8.16 14.94 -4.44
CA LEU A 133 -8.48 14.93 -3.01
C LEU A 133 -9.28 16.18 -2.61
N LYS A 134 -8.88 17.35 -3.10
CA LYS A 134 -9.58 18.62 -2.86
C LYS A 134 -11.03 18.59 -3.36
N ARG A 135 -11.28 18.04 -4.57
CA ARG A 135 -12.65 17.85 -5.09
C ARG A 135 -13.49 16.90 -4.22
N LYS A 136 -12.86 15.94 -3.56
CA LYS A 136 -13.49 15.03 -2.58
C LYS A 136 -13.62 15.64 -1.18
N LYS A 137 -13.35 16.93 -1.02
CA LYS A 137 -13.36 17.65 0.27
C LYS A 137 -12.39 17.04 1.29
N LEU A 138 -11.28 16.45 0.80
CA LEU A 138 -10.16 16.01 1.60
C LEU A 138 -9.08 17.09 1.58
N ILE A 139 -8.84 17.70 2.72
CA ILE A 139 -7.88 18.80 2.91
C ILE A 139 -6.63 18.20 3.55
N ILE A 140 -5.53 18.23 2.81
CA ILE A 140 -4.24 17.73 3.27
C ILE A 140 -3.79 18.56 4.49
N GLY A 141 -3.26 17.87 5.50
CA GLY A 141 -2.89 18.49 6.78
C GLY A 141 -4.06 18.66 7.76
N LYS A 142 -5.33 18.52 7.31
CA LYS A 142 -6.51 18.67 8.16
C LYS A 142 -7.23 17.34 8.40
N ASN A 143 -7.71 16.69 7.35
CA ASN A 143 -8.48 15.46 7.46
C ASN A 143 -7.89 14.28 6.66
N ILE A 144 -6.74 14.51 6.04
CA ILE A 144 -5.88 13.50 5.40
C ILE A 144 -4.43 14.00 5.40
N LEU A 145 -3.49 13.09 5.61
CA LEU A 145 -2.06 13.33 5.38
C LEU A 145 -1.64 12.57 4.11
N LEU A 146 -0.76 13.15 3.32
CA LEU A 146 -0.27 12.55 2.07
C LEU A 146 1.25 12.49 2.06
N SER A 147 1.79 11.34 1.73
CA SER A 147 3.21 11.16 1.45
C SER A 147 3.41 10.43 0.12
N ILE A 148 4.40 10.84 -0.64
CA ILE A 148 4.87 10.15 -1.85
C ILE A 148 6.21 9.54 -1.50
N ALA A 149 6.27 8.20 -1.48
CA ALA A 149 7.43 7.43 -1.05
C ALA A 149 7.71 6.28 -2.03
N PRO A 150 8.16 6.58 -3.26
CA PRO A 150 8.34 5.55 -4.29
C PRO A 150 9.35 4.49 -3.84
N ARG A 151 9.01 3.24 -4.06
CA ARG A 151 9.86 2.09 -3.74
C ARG A 151 10.81 1.78 -4.89
N ARG A 152 12.06 1.43 -4.54
CA ARG A 152 13.13 1.05 -5.48
C ARG A 152 13.79 -0.26 -5.06
N ASP A 153 12.99 -1.25 -4.73
CA ASP A 153 13.44 -2.52 -4.14
C ASP A 153 14.05 -3.49 -5.18
N TRP A 154 14.03 -3.14 -6.45
CA TRP A 154 14.55 -3.97 -7.56
C TRP A 154 16.05 -4.26 -7.44
N PHE A 155 16.76 -3.49 -6.65
CA PHE A 155 18.21 -3.54 -6.51
C PHE A 155 18.63 -3.99 -5.10
N ILE A 156 17.82 -4.83 -4.45
CA ILE A 156 18.22 -5.41 -3.17
C ILE A 156 19.28 -6.47 -3.46
N GLU A 157 20.54 -6.04 -3.42
CA GLU A 157 21.70 -6.91 -3.49
C GLU A 157 22.18 -7.28 -2.08
N GLY A 158 22.96 -8.38 -2.00
CA GLY A 158 23.39 -9.06 -0.79
C GLY A 158 23.51 -8.21 0.48
N GLY A 159 22.82 -8.64 1.52
CA GLY A 159 22.82 -8.01 2.84
C GLY A 159 21.86 -6.84 3.03
N LYS A 160 21.28 -6.28 1.99
CA LYS A 160 20.20 -5.28 2.09
C LYS A 160 18.84 -5.93 2.14
N ASN A 161 17.95 -5.39 2.96
CA ASN A 161 16.57 -5.80 3.05
C ASN A 161 15.67 -4.57 3.27
N LEU A 162 14.36 -4.77 3.41
CA LEU A 162 13.43 -3.65 3.55
C LEU A 162 13.58 -2.86 4.85
N GLU A 163 14.27 -3.39 5.86
CA GLU A 163 14.50 -2.70 7.13
C GLU A 163 15.69 -1.74 7.07
N ASN A 164 16.67 -2.00 6.20
CA ASN A 164 17.91 -1.22 6.09
C ASN A 164 18.12 -0.54 4.73
N LEU A 165 17.08 -0.50 3.91
CA LEU A 165 17.10 0.20 2.63
C LEU A 165 16.75 1.67 2.80
N ASP A 166 17.62 2.56 2.33
CA ASP A 166 17.37 3.99 2.32
C ASP A 166 16.15 4.34 1.47
N ARG A 167 15.33 5.26 1.96
CA ARG A 167 14.10 5.70 1.29
C ARG A 167 14.05 7.19 1.11
N VAL A 168 13.57 7.59 -0.05
CA VAL A 168 13.22 8.99 -0.34
C VAL A 168 11.72 9.14 -0.21
N TYR A 169 11.27 10.17 0.51
CA TYR A 169 9.88 10.52 0.60
C TYR A 169 9.68 12.03 0.56
N GLY A 170 8.53 12.44 0.02
CA GLY A 170 8.04 13.80 0.11
C GLY A 170 6.67 13.80 0.79
N SER A 171 6.44 14.73 1.70
CA SER A 171 5.16 14.92 2.38
C SER A 171 4.71 16.37 2.31
N THR A 172 3.41 16.55 2.44
CA THR A 172 2.76 17.86 2.51
C THR A 172 1.93 17.95 3.77
#